data_8d847a86c9ce5480f215f413f85f8af9
#
_entry.id   8d847a86c9ce5480f215f413f85f8af9
#
_cell.length_a   1.000
_cell.length_b   1.000
_cell.length_c   1.000
_cell.angle_alpha   90.00
_cell.angle_beta   90.00
_cell.angle_gamma   90.00
#
_symmetry.space_group_name_H-M   'P 1'
#
loop_
_entity.id
_entity.type
_entity.pdbx_description
1 polymer ?
#
loop_
_entity_poly.entity_id
_entity_poly.type
_entity_poly.pdbx_seq_one_letter_code
_entity_poly.pdbx_strand_id
1 'polypeptide(L)'
;TYKAYLKKQPDWMKQFAAGYNGNPYARLIELAKIAQKQGVIKGILLHQGETNNGDPNWPNRVKTIYNDILKDLNLKAADVPLLVGETVQKDQGGSCWAHIAVVDSIAKTIPTAHVISSKGCPQRGDGLHFIAESYRTMGKRYANMMLSLLGILPDANYPRVDKDHRAYVKLHAPEAKEVIFDICGKKYPMKKDYDGDWYGVSDPLVVGFHYYFLNVDGVQVVDPASETYYGWCREAGGLEVPEGDEGNYYRPQQGVAQGQVRSVSYYAASQGKFRRAMVYTPAEYETNPTKRYPVLYLQHGMGEDETGWSHQGL
;
A
#
# COMPACT_ATOMS: atom_id res chain seq x y z
N THR A 1 -0.45 11.94 42.70
CA THR A 1 -0.57 13.02 41.70
C THR A 1 0.76 13.17 40.92
N TYR A 2 0.71 13.68 39.69
CA TYR A 2 1.89 13.94 38.85
C TYR A 2 2.91 14.86 39.55
N LYS A 3 2.46 15.86 40.29
CA LYS A 3 3.33 16.73 41.13
C LYS A 3 4.13 15.94 42.17
N ALA A 4 3.54 14.93 42.81
CA ALA A 4 4.24 14.08 43.79
C ALA A 4 5.27 13.17 43.10
N TYR A 5 4.97 12.70 41.89
CA TYR A 5 5.90 11.94 41.02
C TYR A 5 7.09 12.82 40.62
N LEU A 6 6.88 14.04 40.09
CA LEU A 6 7.93 14.97 39.68
C LEU A 6 8.89 15.32 40.82
N LYS A 7 8.42 15.48 42.03
CA LYS A 7 9.31 15.78 43.18
C LYS A 7 10.42 14.75 43.38
N LYS A 8 10.16 13.49 42.98
CA LYS A 8 11.10 12.37 43.11
C LYS A 8 11.99 12.17 41.90
N GLN A 9 11.81 12.95 40.87
CA GLN A 9 12.57 12.80 39.60
C GLN A 9 13.86 13.61 39.60
N PRO A 10 14.83 13.26 38.72
CA PRO A 10 16.05 14.04 38.50
C PRO A 10 15.75 15.47 38.09
N ASP A 11 16.69 16.38 38.34
CA ASP A 11 16.47 17.81 38.08
C ASP A 11 16.26 18.13 36.60
N TRP A 12 16.92 17.41 35.68
CA TRP A 12 16.67 17.58 34.25
C TRP A 12 15.19 17.30 33.86
N MET A 13 14.56 16.30 34.49
CA MET A 13 13.14 15.98 34.27
C MET A 13 12.23 17.05 34.88
N LYS A 14 12.60 17.60 36.03
CA LYS A 14 11.86 18.71 36.65
C LYS A 14 11.94 19.95 35.79
N GLN A 15 13.14 20.29 35.25
CA GLN A 15 13.33 21.40 34.33
C GLN A 15 12.55 21.21 33.02
N PHE A 16 12.60 20.01 32.46
CA PHE A 16 11.81 19.67 31.26
C PHE A 16 10.30 19.86 31.52
N ALA A 17 9.77 19.32 32.63
CA ALA A 17 8.36 19.48 32.99
C ALA A 17 7.98 20.95 33.27
N ALA A 18 8.90 21.76 33.81
CA ALA A 18 8.68 23.18 34.06
C ALA A 18 8.41 23.97 32.77
N GLY A 19 9.06 23.60 31.66
CA GLY A 19 8.79 24.15 30.33
C GLY A 19 7.35 23.91 29.84
N TYR A 20 6.64 22.97 30.45
CA TYR A 20 5.22 22.67 30.18
C TYR A 20 4.31 23.01 31.39
N ASN A 21 4.67 24.04 32.15
CA ASN A 21 3.97 24.42 33.39
C ASN A 21 3.76 23.24 34.38
N GLY A 22 4.70 22.31 34.41
CA GLY A 22 4.66 21.11 35.26
C GLY A 22 3.62 20.07 34.86
N ASN A 23 2.98 20.21 33.68
CA ASN A 23 1.98 19.26 33.19
C ASN A 23 2.05 19.06 31.67
N PRO A 24 2.96 18.20 31.17
CA PRO A 24 3.08 17.92 29.73
C PRO A 24 1.79 17.41 29.08
N TYR A 25 0.99 16.62 29.77
CA TYR A 25 -0.30 16.14 29.27
C TYR A 25 -1.27 17.29 29.00
N ALA A 26 -1.41 18.24 29.94
CA ALA A 26 -2.28 19.41 29.72
C ALA A 26 -1.83 20.22 28.52
N ARG A 27 -0.52 20.36 28.31
CA ARG A 27 0.04 21.04 27.11
C ARG A 27 -0.29 20.30 25.83
N LEU A 28 -0.21 18.96 25.81
CA LEU A 28 -0.60 18.15 24.68
C LEU A 28 -2.09 18.39 24.32
N ILE A 29 -2.96 18.35 25.29
CA ILE A 29 -4.41 18.55 25.08
C ILE A 29 -4.71 19.99 24.60
N GLU A 30 -4.03 20.99 25.15
CA GLU A 30 -4.16 22.38 24.71
C GLU A 30 -3.82 22.51 23.21
N LEU A 31 -2.67 21.99 22.79
CA LEU A 31 -2.21 22.03 21.41
C LEU A 31 -3.15 21.25 20.48
N ALA A 32 -3.61 20.08 20.92
CA ALA A 32 -4.56 19.28 20.15
C ALA A 32 -5.90 20.01 19.95
N LYS A 33 -6.41 20.74 20.96
CA LYS A 33 -7.61 21.58 20.81
C LYS A 33 -7.40 22.74 19.85
N ILE A 34 -6.20 23.29 19.78
CA ILE A 34 -5.86 24.33 18.77
C ILE A 34 -5.88 23.69 17.37
N ALA A 35 -5.27 22.52 17.20
CA ALA A 35 -5.27 21.81 15.93
C ALA A 35 -6.66 21.41 15.46
N GLN A 36 -7.58 21.03 16.36
CA GLN A 36 -8.98 20.72 16.05
C GLN A 36 -9.76 21.91 15.47
N LYS A 37 -9.31 23.15 15.67
CA LYS A 37 -9.93 24.33 15.04
C LYS A 37 -9.58 24.46 13.55
N GLN A 38 -8.53 23.78 13.10
CA GLN A 38 -8.00 23.90 11.74
C GLN A 38 -8.09 22.58 10.96
N GLY A 39 -8.35 21.45 11.64
CA GLY A 39 -8.39 20.14 11.02
C GLY A 39 -9.05 19.08 11.89
N VAL A 40 -9.03 17.84 11.42
CA VAL A 40 -9.60 16.68 12.09
C VAL A 40 -8.47 15.75 12.53
N ILE A 41 -8.44 15.37 13.81
CA ILE A 41 -7.50 14.37 14.32
C ILE A 41 -7.97 13.00 13.83
N LYS A 42 -7.12 12.30 13.06
CA LYS A 42 -7.43 11.00 12.45
C LYS A 42 -6.65 9.84 13.02
N GLY A 43 -5.65 10.08 13.86
CA GLY A 43 -4.86 9.03 14.50
C GLY A 43 -3.93 9.61 15.56
N ILE A 44 -3.41 8.72 16.42
CA ILE A 44 -2.40 9.05 17.41
C ILE A 44 -1.19 8.17 17.15
N LEU A 45 -0.01 8.80 17.02
CA LEU A 45 1.26 8.11 16.84
C LEU A 45 1.99 8.06 18.18
N LEU A 46 2.37 6.87 18.61
CA LEU A 46 3.14 6.64 19.84
C LEU A 46 4.45 5.92 19.49
N HIS A 47 5.56 6.49 19.90
CA HIS A 47 6.87 5.83 19.87
C HIS A 47 7.50 6.02 21.23
N GLN A 48 7.37 4.99 22.09
CA GLN A 48 7.85 5.02 23.47
C GLN A 48 7.92 3.59 24.00
N GLY A 49 8.84 3.31 24.92
CA GLY A 49 8.95 2.00 25.54
C GLY A 49 10.29 1.80 26.25
N GLU A 50 11.31 2.54 25.91
CA GLU A 50 12.68 2.34 26.39
C GLU A 50 12.76 2.46 27.92
N THR A 51 12.13 3.48 28.50
CA THR A 51 12.05 3.67 29.97
C THR A 51 11.24 2.56 30.66
N ASN A 52 10.36 1.89 29.92
CA ASN A 52 9.49 0.84 30.42
C ASN A 52 9.89 -0.56 29.93
N ASN A 53 11.15 -0.73 29.54
CA ASN A 53 11.66 -1.96 28.93
C ASN A 53 11.20 -3.22 29.67
N GLY A 54 10.41 -4.07 28.98
CA GLY A 54 9.91 -5.33 29.51
C GLY A 54 8.76 -5.21 30.54
N ASP A 55 8.21 -4.02 30.80
CA ASP A 55 7.10 -3.84 31.77
C ASP A 55 5.78 -4.40 31.18
N PRO A 56 5.24 -5.52 31.70
CA PRO A 56 4.03 -6.14 31.17
C PRO A 56 2.77 -5.29 31.39
N ASN A 57 2.83 -4.30 32.28
CA ASN A 57 1.70 -3.40 32.56
C ASN A 57 1.71 -2.14 31.68
N TRP A 58 2.72 -1.98 30.84
CA TRP A 58 2.81 -0.83 29.92
C TRP A 58 1.58 -0.67 29.02
N PRO A 59 1.00 -1.73 28.40
CA PRO A 59 -0.21 -1.58 27.56
C PRO A 59 -1.40 -0.98 28.33
N ASN A 60 -1.58 -1.31 29.59
CA ASN A 60 -2.66 -0.74 30.42
C ASN A 60 -2.44 0.74 30.72
N ARG A 61 -1.18 1.16 30.94
CA ARG A 61 -0.84 2.58 31.13
C ARG A 61 -1.08 3.37 29.84
N VAL A 62 -0.70 2.81 28.69
CA VAL A 62 -0.99 3.41 27.37
C VAL A 62 -2.50 3.54 27.16
N LYS A 63 -3.26 2.49 27.46
CA LYS A 63 -4.74 2.52 27.38
C LYS A 63 -5.34 3.63 28.22
N THR A 64 -4.84 3.85 29.43
CA THR A 64 -5.34 4.93 30.29
C THR A 64 -5.11 6.28 29.63
N ILE A 65 -3.87 6.56 29.19
CA ILE A 65 -3.53 7.83 28.53
C ILE A 65 -4.32 8.01 27.22
N TYR A 66 -4.44 6.96 26.41
CA TYR A 66 -5.22 6.98 25.16
C TYR A 66 -6.69 7.33 25.42
N ASN A 67 -7.32 6.67 26.41
CA ASN A 67 -8.71 6.95 26.77
C ASN A 67 -8.89 8.37 27.32
N ASP A 68 -7.95 8.87 28.10
CA ASP A 68 -7.98 10.25 28.61
C ASP A 68 -7.89 11.25 27.45
N ILE A 69 -7.01 11.04 26.46
CA ILE A 69 -6.92 11.86 25.25
C ILE A 69 -8.24 11.84 24.48
N LEU A 70 -8.80 10.66 24.22
CA LEU A 70 -10.07 10.54 23.50
C LEU A 70 -11.19 11.31 24.21
N LYS A 71 -11.27 11.17 25.54
CA LYS A 71 -12.26 11.86 26.37
C LYS A 71 -12.08 13.39 26.32
N ASP A 72 -10.85 13.87 26.58
CA ASP A 72 -10.58 15.32 26.69
C ASP A 72 -10.69 16.07 25.36
N LEU A 73 -10.55 15.36 24.25
CA LEU A 73 -10.71 15.88 22.87
C LEU A 73 -12.05 15.51 22.23
N ASN A 74 -12.94 14.82 22.94
CA ASN A 74 -14.23 14.34 22.43
C ASN A 74 -14.09 13.51 21.14
N LEU A 75 -13.18 12.54 21.15
CA LEU A 75 -12.87 11.65 20.02
C LEU A 75 -13.40 10.23 20.29
N LYS A 76 -13.65 9.48 19.22
CA LYS A 76 -14.02 8.05 19.29
C LYS A 76 -12.84 7.17 18.89
N ALA A 77 -12.59 6.09 19.63
CA ALA A 77 -11.50 5.16 19.33
C ALA A 77 -11.57 4.58 17.91
N ALA A 78 -12.77 4.33 17.38
CA ALA A 78 -12.96 3.82 16.01
C ALA A 78 -12.50 4.81 14.93
N ASP A 79 -12.56 6.12 15.21
CA ASP A 79 -12.22 7.18 14.26
C ASP A 79 -10.76 7.65 14.39
N VAL A 80 -10.09 7.27 15.50
CA VAL A 80 -8.75 7.75 15.85
C VAL A 80 -7.91 6.58 16.38
N PRO A 81 -7.44 5.69 15.50
CA PRO A 81 -6.60 4.55 15.88
C PRO A 81 -5.29 5.00 16.51
N LEU A 82 -4.72 4.13 17.35
CA LEU A 82 -3.41 4.31 17.97
C LEU A 82 -2.36 3.51 17.19
N LEU A 83 -1.37 4.18 16.62
CA LEU A 83 -0.25 3.54 15.94
C LEU A 83 0.97 3.56 16.84
N VAL A 84 1.53 2.38 17.13
CA VAL A 84 2.58 2.21 18.13
C VAL A 84 3.83 1.62 17.50
N GLY A 85 4.94 2.36 17.53
CA GLY A 85 6.22 1.91 16.99
C GLY A 85 6.97 1.01 17.97
N GLU A 86 7.58 -0.04 17.44
CA GLU A 86 8.52 -0.90 18.17
C GLU A 86 9.81 -0.13 18.51
N THR A 87 10.46 -0.53 19.61
CA THR A 87 11.83 -0.10 19.94
C THR A 87 12.84 -0.73 18.96
N VAL A 88 14.13 -0.35 19.08
CA VAL A 88 15.19 -0.92 18.25
C VAL A 88 15.28 -2.43 18.40
N GLN A 89 15.35 -3.18 17.28
CA GLN A 89 15.43 -4.63 17.23
C GLN A 89 16.74 -5.15 17.85
N LYS A 90 16.71 -6.40 18.32
CA LYS A 90 17.89 -7.07 18.88
C LYS A 90 19.04 -7.23 17.88
N ASP A 91 18.71 -7.63 16.66
CA ASP A 91 19.67 -7.80 15.55
C ASP A 91 20.27 -6.46 15.07
N GLN A 92 19.62 -5.34 15.38
CA GLN A 92 20.13 -3.98 15.15
C GLN A 92 20.84 -3.39 16.37
N GLY A 93 21.13 -4.20 17.39
CA GLY A 93 21.85 -3.76 18.60
C GLY A 93 20.96 -2.99 19.61
N GLY A 94 19.65 -3.18 19.59
CA GLY A 94 18.72 -2.51 20.50
C GLY A 94 18.89 -2.97 21.94
N SER A 95 19.07 -2.04 22.89
CA SER A 95 19.15 -2.33 24.33
C SER A 95 17.79 -2.66 24.95
N CYS A 96 16.71 -2.17 24.35
CA CYS A 96 15.34 -2.36 24.81
C CYS A 96 14.50 -3.31 23.94
N TRP A 97 15.16 -4.21 23.21
CA TRP A 97 14.48 -5.15 22.31
C TRP A 97 13.44 -6.04 23.02
N ALA A 98 13.61 -6.34 24.32
CA ALA A 98 12.65 -7.13 25.09
C ALA A 98 11.27 -6.45 25.20
N HIS A 99 11.20 -5.14 25.02
CA HIS A 99 9.93 -4.40 25.04
C HIS A 99 9.08 -4.61 23.79
N ILE A 100 9.67 -5.09 22.69
CA ILE A 100 8.96 -5.35 21.44
C ILE A 100 7.79 -6.30 21.66
N ALA A 101 8.01 -7.40 22.37
CA ALA A 101 6.94 -8.35 22.68
C ALA A 101 5.78 -7.72 23.51
N VAL A 102 6.08 -6.69 24.30
CA VAL A 102 5.07 -5.91 25.03
C VAL A 102 4.29 -5.01 24.08
N VAL A 103 4.98 -4.31 23.17
CA VAL A 103 4.38 -3.49 22.12
C VAL A 103 3.49 -4.34 21.22
N ASP A 104 3.95 -5.50 20.77
CA ASP A 104 3.20 -6.43 19.91
C ASP A 104 1.89 -6.92 20.54
N SER A 105 1.84 -6.91 21.88
CA SER A 105 0.64 -7.30 22.61
C SER A 105 -0.41 -6.19 22.74
N ILE A 106 -0.13 -4.95 22.31
CA ILE A 106 -0.94 -3.77 22.57
C ILE A 106 -2.38 -3.90 22.04
N ALA A 107 -2.58 -4.53 20.90
CA ALA A 107 -3.90 -4.74 20.29
C ALA A 107 -4.82 -5.61 21.16
N LYS A 108 -4.27 -6.47 22.03
CA LYS A 108 -5.05 -7.26 23.00
C LYS A 108 -5.68 -6.37 24.08
N THR A 109 -5.08 -5.21 24.33
CA THR A 109 -5.51 -4.24 25.35
C THR A 109 -6.29 -3.08 24.76
N ILE A 110 -5.89 -2.62 23.57
CA ILE A 110 -6.51 -1.54 22.79
C ILE A 110 -6.81 -2.09 21.39
N PRO A 111 -8.05 -2.54 21.10
CA PRO A 111 -8.38 -3.18 19.82
C PRO A 111 -8.16 -2.30 18.58
N THR A 112 -8.14 -0.98 18.75
CA THR A 112 -7.88 0.01 17.67
C THR A 112 -6.41 0.41 17.60
N ALA A 113 -5.50 -0.31 18.27
CA ALA A 113 -4.07 -0.09 18.16
C ALA A 113 -3.44 -0.98 17.09
N HIS A 114 -2.48 -0.41 16.37
CA HIS A 114 -1.71 -1.07 15.31
C HIS A 114 -0.22 -0.90 15.58
N VAL A 115 0.53 -2.00 15.48
CA VAL A 115 1.98 -2.00 15.69
C VAL A 115 2.69 -1.62 14.41
N ILE A 116 3.70 -0.76 14.54
CA ILE A 116 4.57 -0.34 13.44
C ILE A 116 5.94 -0.96 13.68
N SER A 117 6.32 -1.90 12.84
CA SER A 117 7.57 -2.64 13.00
C SER A 117 8.81 -1.77 12.81
N SER A 118 9.80 -1.97 13.66
CA SER A 118 11.13 -1.37 13.54
C SER A 118 12.16 -2.29 12.88
N LYS A 119 11.73 -3.44 12.36
CA LYS A 119 12.62 -4.42 11.73
C LYS A 119 13.46 -3.78 10.62
N GLY A 120 14.76 -4.08 10.61
CA GLY A 120 15.70 -3.53 9.64
C GLY A 120 16.01 -2.03 9.78
N CYS A 121 15.66 -1.41 10.93
CA CYS A 121 15.94 -0.01 11.21
C CYS A 121 17.16 0.12 12.15
N PRO A 122 18.37 0.46 11.64
CA PRO A 122 19.57 0.64 12.44
C PRO A 122 19.43 1.76 13.46
N GLN A 123 20.14 1.60 14.57
CA GLN A 123 20.31 2.60 15.62
C GLN A 123 21.62 3.39 15.46
N ARG A 124 21.74 4.56 16.13
CA ARG A 124 22.86 5.50 15.96
C ARG A 124 24.10 5.22 16.82
N GLY A 125 24.22 4.06 17.46
CA GLY A 125 25.34 3.67 18.30
C GLY A 125 25.06 3.65 19.80
N ASP A 126 23.89 4.12 20.26
CA ASP A 126 23.50 4.16 21.68
C ASP A 126 22.56 3.02 22.09
N GLY A 127 22.15 2.18 21.16
CA GLY A 127 21.24 1.07 21.39
C GLY A 127 19.78 1.47 21.63
N LEU A 128 19.44 2.75 21.54
CA LEU A 128 18.11 3.29 21.86
C LEU A 128 17.49 4.08 20.71
N HIS A 129 18.25 4.99 20.11
CA HIS A 129 17.73 5.92 19.12
C HIS A 129 18.08 5.48 17.71
N PHE A 130 17.13 5.56 16.81
CA PHE A 130 17.32 5.26 15.40
C PHE A 130 18.20 6.33 14.71
N ILE A 131 18.87 5.93 13.61
CA ILE A 131 19.46 6.89 12.67
C ILE A 131 18.37 7.62 11.89
N ALA A 132 18.71 8.74 11.27
CA ALA A 132 17.74 9.55 10.50
C ALA A 132 17.01 8.77 9.39
N GLU A 133 17.71 7.86 8.70
CA GLU A 133 17.15 6.97 7.68
C GLU A 133 16.06 6.04 8.25
N SER A 134 16.34 5.46 9.42
CA SER A 134 15.41 4.60 10.13
C SER A 134 14.16 5.36 10.57
N TYR A 135 14.29 6.61 11.05
CA TYR A 135 13.13 7.44 11.36
C TYR A 135 12.30 7.76 10.13
N ARG A 136 12.90 7.98 8.94
CA ARG A 136 12.17 8.16 7.69
C ARG A 136 11.44 6.88 7.30
N THR A 137 12.07 5.72 7.46
CA THR A 137 11.47 4.41 7.22
C THR A 137 10.28 4.17 8.14
N MET A 138 10.47 4.38 9.45
CA MET A 138 9.36 4.30 10.41
C MET A 138 8.23 5.26 10.06
N GLY A 139 8.54 6.50 9.67
CA GLY A 139 7.56 7.49 9.23
C GLY A 139 6.73 7.02 8.04
N LYS A 140 7.35 6.40 7.04
CA LYS A 140 6.63 5.78 5.90
C LYS A 140 5.71 4.66 6.36
N ARG A 141 6.15 3.79 7.28
CA ARG A 141 5.32 2.69 7.83
C ARG A 141 4.11 3.21 8.60
N TYR A 142 4.31 4.23 9.45
CA TYR A 142 3.20 4.91 10.11
C TYR A 142 2.21 5.48 9.10
N ALA A 143 2.71 6.15 8.04
CA ALA A 143 1.88 6.73 7.00
C ALA A 143 1.10 5.66 6.24
N ASN A 144 1.76 4.58 5.81
CA ASN A 144 1.12 3.48 5.07
C ASN A 144 0.01 2.84 5.91
N MET A 145 0.28 2.53 7.18
CA MET A 145 -0.74 1.99 8.08
C MET A 145 -1.92 2.95 8.21
N MET A 146 -1.66 4.24 8.44
CA MET A 146 -2.73 5.23 8.59
C MET A 146 -3.56 5.40 7.32
N LEU A 147 -2.92 5.44 6.15
CA LEU A 147 -3.59 5.53 4.86
C LEU A 147 -4.45 4.29 4.59
N SER A 148 -3.94 3.09 4.92
CA SER A 148 -4.71 1.84 4.84
C SER A 148 -5.97 1.90 5.72
N LEU A 149 -5.83 2.35 6.97
CA LEU A 149 -6.96 2.50 7.89
C LEU A 149 -7.98 3.55 7.44
N LEU A 150 -7.55 4.56 6.70
CA LEU A 150 -8.43 5.57 6.11
C LEU A 150 -9.07 5.12 4.78
N GLY A 151 -8.71 3.95 4.27
CA GLY A 151 -9.15 3.47 2.96
C GLY A 151 -8.64 4.33 1.78
N ILE A 152 -7.59 5.16 2.02
CA ILE A 152 -7.04 6.09 1.03
C ILE A 152 -5.93 5.44 0.23
N LEU A 153 -5.22 4.47 0.82
CA LEU A 153 -4.28 3.65 0.11
C LEU A 153 -4.85 2.28 -0.12
N PRO A 154 -4.77 1.87 -1.35
CA PRO A 154 -4.54 0.48 -1.60
C PRO A 154 -3.11 0.18 -1.13
N ASP A 155 -2.92 -0.27 0.08
CA ASP A 155 -1.71 -1.02 0.42
C ASP A 155 -1.66 -2.31 -0.41
N ALA A 156 -2.63 -2.47 -1.27
CA ALA A 156 -2.96 -3.72 -1.87
C ALA A 156 -2.87 -3.73 -3.38
N ASN A 157 -2.96 -2.65 -4.07
CA ASN A 157 -3.07 -2.75 -5.52
C ASN A 157 -1.80 -2.28 -6.21
N TYR A 158 -0.91 -3.21 -6.38
CA TYR A 158 0.11 -3.19 -7.40
C TYR A 158 -0.25 -4.23 -8.47
N PRO A 159 -0.03 -3.94 -9.74
CA PRO A 159 0.43 -2.66 -10.30
C PRO A 159 -0.62 -1.57 -10.16
N ARG A 160 -0.20 -0.30 -10.11
CA ARG A 160 -1.11 0.84 -10.11
C ARG A 160 -0.53 2.01 -10.91
N VAL A 161 -1.41 2.89 -11.34
CA VAL A 161 -1.04 4.14 -12.03
C VAL A 161 -1.50 5.32 -11.19
N ASP A 162 -0.66 6.35 -11.06
CA ASP A 162 -1.01 7.58 -10.35
C ASP A 162 -1.63 8.63 -11.32
N LYS A 163 -2.04 9.76 -10.74
CA LYS A 163 -2.61 10.88 -11.48
C LYS A 163 -1.65 11.54 -12.50
N ASP A 164 -0.37 11.31 -12.35
CA ASP A 164 0.69 11.81 -13.24
C ASP A 164 1.11 10.73 -14.27
N HIS A 165 0.28 9.69 -14.44
CA HIS A 165 0.44 8.56 -15.37
C HIS A 165 1.71 7.72 -15.11
N ARG A 166 2.24 7.71 -13.88
CA ARG A 166 3.37 6.85 -13.52
C ARG A 166 2.87 5.50 -13.04
N ALA A 167 3.43 4.44 -13.60
CA ALA A 167 3.16 3.09 -13.14
C ALA A 167 4.05 2.73 -11.95
N TYR A 168 3.44 2.07 -10.97
CA TYR A 168 4.10 1.56 -9.76
C TYR A 168 3.92 0.06 -9.71
N VAL A 169 5.00 -0.66 -9.44
CA VAL A 169 5.03 -2.11 -9.26
C VAL A 169 5.70 -2.48 -7.95
N LYS A 170 5.32 -3.62 -7.39
CA LYS A 170 5.89 -4.18 -6.17
C LYS A 170 6.12 -5.67 -6.35
N LEU A 171 7.28 -6.18 -5.93
CA LEU A 171 7.60 -7.60 -5.94
C LEU A 171 8.24 -8.01 -4.62
N HIS A 172 7.71 -9.03 -3.96
CA HIS A 172 8.38 -9.66 -2.83
C HIS A 172 9.41 -10.68 -3.34
N ALA A 173 10.69 -10.35 -3.21
CA ALA A 173 11.80 -11.18 -3.63
C ALA A 173 13.02 -10.97 -2.71
N PRO A 174 12.97 -11.50 -1.46
CA PRO A 174 13.96 -11.21 -0.43
C PRO A 174 15.37 -11.70 -0.80
N GLU A 175 15.50 -12.77 -1.58
CA GLU A 175 16.79 -13.33 -1.98
C GLU A 175 17.35 -12.70 -3.27
N ALA A 176 16.55 -11.94 -4.02
CA ALA A 176 16.99 -11.32 -5.26
C ALA A 176 18.08 -10.24 -5.00
N LYS A 177 19.05 -10.18 -5.90
CA LYS A 177 20.14 -9.20 -5.89
C LYS A 177 19.80 -7.96 -6.71
N GLU A 178 19.02 -8.15 -7.77
CA GLU A 178 18.57 -7.11 -8.67
C GLU A 178 17.15 -7.40 -9.13
N VAL A 179 16.30 -6.36 -9.15
CA VAL A 179 15.00 -6.42 -9.81
C VAL A 179 14.83 -5.18 -10.68
N ILE A 180 14.40 -5.38 -11.92
CA ILE A 180 14.19 -4.32 -12.90
C ILE A 180 12.73 -4.37 -13.37
N PHE A 181 12.05 -3.23 -13.34
CA PHE A 181 10.76 -3.02 -13.98
C PHE A 181 10.97 -2.60 -15.43
N ASP A 182 10.49 -3.40 -16.39
CA ASP A 182 10.68 -3.22 -17.84
C ASP A 182 9.33 -2.94 -18.49
N ILE A 183 9.11 -1.70 -18.90
CA ILE A 183 7.87 -1.23 -19.53
C ILE A 183 8.16 -0.24 -20.66
N CYS A 184 7.43 -0.33 -21.75
CA CYS A 184 7.56 0.55 -22.93
C CYS A 184 9.00 0.62 -23.48
N GLY A 185 9.74 -0.48 -23.42
CA GLY A 185 11.14 -0.54 -23.89
C GLY A 185 12.14 0.17 -22.98
N LYS A 186 11.71 0.63 -21.80
CA LYS A 186 12.57 1.28 -20.81
C LYS A 186 12.66 0.45 -19.53
N LYS A 187 13.86 0.37 -18.97
CA LYS A 187 14.20 -0.40 -17.77
C LYS A 187 14.38 0.53 -16.58
N TYR A 188 13.66 0.25 -15.51
CA TYR A 188 13.71 1.02 -14.26
C TYR A 188 14.23 0.10 -13.15
N PRO A 189 15.47 0.30 -12.64
CA PRO A 189 15.97 -0.44 -11.48
C PRO A 189 15.06 -0.22 -10.27
N MET A 190 14.62 -1.31 -9.66
CA MET A 190 13.76 -1.27 -8.50
C MET A 190 14.58 -1.12 -7.21
N LYS A 191 13.96 -0.60 -6.17
CA LYS A 191 14.57 -0.41 -4.86
C LYS A 191 14.01 -1.43 -3.88
N LYS A 192 14.92 -2.18 -3.24
CA LYS A 192 14.59 -3.15 -2.20
C LYS A 192 14.44 -2.44 -0.86
N ASP A 193 13.39 -2.78 -0.11
CA ASP A 193 13.29 -2.42 1.29
C ASP A 193 13.83 -3.53 2.20
N TYR A 194 13.74 -3.32 3.52
CA TYR A 194 14.26 -4.26 4.51
C TYR A 194 13.37 -5.51 4.70
N ASP A 195 12.12 -5.50 4.25
CA ASP A 195 11.22 -6.67 4.26
C ASP A 195 11.44 -7.60 3.05
N GLY A 196 12.31 -7.18 2.12
CA GLY A 196 12.58 -7.91 0.89
C GLY A 196 11.60 -7.59 -0.23
N ASP A 197 10.82 -6.53 -0.07
CA ASP A 197 9.93 -5.99 -1.09
C ASP A 197 10.68 -5.02 -2.00
N TRP A 198 10.52 -5.20 -3.29
CA TRP A 198 11.09 -4.34 -4.33
C TRP A 198 10.02 -3.42 -4.88
N TYR A 199 10.35 -2.15 -5.04
CA TYR A 199 9.46 -1.10 -5.55
C TYR A 199 10.03 -0.47 -6.80
N GLY A 200 9.23 -0.46 -7.88
CA GLY A 200 9.55 0.17 -9.15
C GLY A 200 8.57 1.28 -9.47
N VAL A 201 9.05 2.32 -10.15
CA VAL A 201 8.25 3.42 -10.66
C VAL A 201 8.73 3.81 -12.05
N SER A 202 7.80 4.00 -12.99
CA SER A 202 8.11 4.47 -14.33
C SER A 202 8.18 6.00 -14.40
N ASP A 203 8.67 6.52 -15.53
CA ASP A 203 8.30 7.86 -15.98
C ASP A 203 6.79 7.90 -16.32
N PRO A 204 6.21 9.09 -16.55
CA PRO A 204 4.86 9.20 -17.09
C PRO A 204 4.70 8.41 -18.38
N LEU A 205 3.65 7.58 -18.44
CA LEU A 205 3.31 6.75 -19.58
C LEU A 205 2.24 7.42 -20.43
N VAL A 206 2.13 7.00 -21.69
CA VAL A 206 1.03 7.38 -22.57
C VAL A 206 -0.26 6.69 -22.09
N VAL A 207 -1.39 7.35 -22.28
CA VAL A 207 -2.72 6.76 -22.02
C VAL A 207 -2.92 5.48 -22.84
N GLY A 208 -3.55 4.48 -22.23
CA GLY A 208 -3.86 3.20 -22.85
C GLY A 208 -3.19 2.00 -22.18
N PHE A 209 -3.32 0.84 -22.80
CA PHE A 209 -2.80 -0.42 -22.29
C PHE A 209 -1.29 -0.58 -22.55
N HIS A 210 -0.56 -1.09 -21.56
CA HIS A 210 0.88 -1.33 -21.65
C HIS A 210 1.23 -2.71 -21.10
N TYR A 211 1.97 -3.49 -21.90
CA TYR A 211 2.65 -4.68 -21.39
C TYR A 211 3.87 -4.31 -20.57
N TYR A 212 4.18 -5.10 -19.57
CA TYR A 212 5.41 -4.97 -18.80
C TYR A 212 5.92 -6.31 -18.27
N PHE A 213 7.17 -6.31 -17.83
CA PHE A 213 7.84 -7.45 -17.25
C PHE A 213 8.65 -7.01 -16.03
N LEU A 214 8.95 -7.99 -15.16
CA LEU A 214 9.96 -7.85 -14.13
C LEU A 214 11.17 -8.72 -14.49
N ASN A 215 12.37 -8.17 -14.36
CA ASN A 215 13.61 -8.93 -14.48
C ASN A 215 14.17 -9.16 -13.07
N VAL A 216 14.24 -10.41 -12.66
CA VAL A 216 14.77 -10.81 -11.36
C VAL A 216 16.10 -11.55 -11.60
N ASP A 217 17.21 -10.96 -11.17
CA ASP A 217 18.57 -11.51 -11.37
C ASP A 217 18.85 -11.96 -12.81
N GLY A 218 18.39 -11.16 -13.78
CA GLY A 218 18.55 -11.41 -15.21
C GLY A 218 17.49 -12.32 -15.85
N VAL A 219 16.56 -12.88 -15.07
CA VAL A 219 15.45 -13.70 -15.57
C VAL A 219 14.18 -12.83 -15.69
N GLN A 220 13.59 -12.83 -16.89
CA GLN A 220 12.34 -12.10 -17.11
C GLN A 220 11.15 -12.95 -16.63
N VAL A 221 10.34 -12.37 -15.74
CA VAL A 221 9.17 -13.00 -15.14
C VAL A 221 7.94 -12.10 -15.30
N VAL A 222 6.76 -12.73 -15.25
CA VAL A 222 5.49 -12.01 -15.13
C VAL A 222 5.32 -11.55 -13.68
N ASP A 223 4.77 -10.36 -13.48
CA ASP A 223 4.43 -9.86 -12.16
C ASP A 223 3.27 -10.69 -11.58
N PRO A 224 3.45 -11.39 -10.45
CA PRO A 224 2.40 -12.20 -9.85
C PRO A 224 1.21 -11.38 -9.34
N ALA A 225 1.36 -10.07 -9.19
CA ALA A 225 0.30 -9.16 -8.77
C ALA A 225 -0.53 -8.60 -9.96
N SER A 226 -0.09 -8.85 -11.21
CA SER A 226 -0.79 -8.43 -12.43
C SER A 226 -1.70 -9.51 -12.96
N GLU A 227 -2.75 -9.12 -13.64
CA GLU A 227 -3.38 -10.00 -14.63
C GLU A 227 -2.37 -10.39 -15.71
N THR A 228 -2.56 -11.58 -16.27
CA THR A 228 -1.68 -12.14 -17.30
C THR A 228 -2.32 -12.02 -18.67
N TYR A 229 -1.56 -11.47 -19.61
CA TYR A 229 -1.97 -11.27 -20.99
C TYR A 229 -1.02 -12.01 -21.92
N TYR A 230 -1.53 -12.49 -23.04
CA TYR A 230 -0.66 -13.07 -24.07
C TYR A 230 -0.18 -11.98 -25.04
N GLY A 231 1.08 -11.61 -24.90
CA GLY A 231 1.75 -10.62 -25.73
C GLY A 231 3.24 -10.93 -25.85
N TRP A 232 3.92 -10.40 -26.89
CA TRP A 232 5.33 -10.70 -27.16
C TRP A 232 5.64 -12.20 -27.32
N CYS A 233 4.72 -12.97 -27.92
CA CYS A 233 4.78 -14.43 -28.08
C CYS A 233 4.80 -15.22 -26.75
N ARG A 234 4.39 -14.64 -25.63
CA ARG A 234 4.37 -15.23 -24.30
C ARG A 234 3.46 -14.48 -23.33
N GLU A 235 3.31 -15.01 -22.14
CA GLU A 235 2.64 -14.33 -21.03
C GLU A 235 3.42 -13.09 -20.60
N ALA A 236 2.70 -12.01 -20.34
CA ALA A 236 3.19 -10.71 -19.89
C ALA A 236 2.24 -10.13 -18.84
N GLY A 237 2.75 -9.32 -17.93
CA GLY A 237 1.92 -8.43 -17.12
C GLY A 237 1.38 -7.28 -17.97
N GLY A 238 0.29 -6.68 -17.52
CA GLY A 238 -0.32 -5.54 -18.20
C GLY A 238 -0.89 -4.53 -17.21
N LEU A 239 -0.95 -3.29 -17.61
CA LEU A 239 -1.62 -2.23 -16.88
C LEU A 239 -2.25 -1.23 -17.85
N GLU A 240 -3.32 -0.58 -17.39
CA GLU A 240 -4.02 0.47 -18.12
C GLU A 240 -3.67 1.83 -17.52
N VAL A 241 -3.24 2.77 -18.36
CA VAL A 241 -3.16 4.19 -18.02
C VAL A 241 -4.50 4.83 -18.38
N PRO A 242 -5.30 5.27 -17.41
CA PRO A 242 -6.67 5.68 -17.66
C PRO A 242 -6.78 6.96 -18.47
N GLU A 243 -7.73 7.00 -19.41
CA GLU A 243 -7.98 8.09 -20.35
C GLU A 243 -8.86 9.23 -19.78
N GLY A 244 -9.12 9.27 -18.49
CA GLY A 244 -10.00 10.30 -17.94
C GLY A 244 -11.45 10.20 -18.49
N ASP A 245 -12.14 11.33 -18.62
CA ASP A 245 -13.55 11.37 -19.05
C ASP A 245 -13.71 11.01 -20.53
N GLU A 246 -12.70 11.21 -21.35
CA GLU A 246 -12.71 10.85 -22.77
C GLU A 246 -12.85 9.33 -22.99
N GLY A 247 -12.40 8.51 -22.01
CA GLY A 247 -12.56 7.07 -22.04
C GLY A 247 -13.98 6.55 -21.75
N ASN A 248 -14.93 7.41 -21.43
CA ASN A 248 -16.28 6.99 -21.08
C ASN A 248 -17.03 6.28 -22.22
N TYR A 249 -16.61 6.48 -23.48
CA TYR A 249 -17.26 5.84 -24.64
C TYR A 249 -17.02 4.33 -24.71
N TYR A 250 -15.97 3.80 -24.11
CA TYR A 250 -15.67 2.35 -24.13
C TYR A 250 -15.84 1.67 -22.77
N ARG A 251 -15.92 2.45 -21.68
CA ARG A 251 -16.10 1.89 -20.34
C ARG A 251 -17.52 1.40 -20.11
N PRO A 252 -17.70 0.30 -19.36
CA PRO A 252 -19.02 -0.13 -18.92
C PRO A 252 -19.78 0.98 -18.20
N GLN A 253 -21.02 1.26 -18.59
CA GLN A 253 -21.87 2.28 -18.01
C GLN A 253 -23.00 1.63 -17.21
N GLN A 254 -23.31 2.17 -16.02
CA GLN A 254 -24.42 1.69 -15.22
C GLN A 254 -25.75 1.89 -15.99
N GLY A 255 -26.58 0.84 -16.06
CA GLY A 255 -27.87 0.87 -16.75
C GLY A 255 -27.79 0.69 -18.26
N VAL A 256 -26.62 0.56 -18.84
CA VAL A 256 -26.43 0.21 -20.26
C VAL A 256 -26.24 -1.30 -20.36
N ALA A 257 -27.10 -1.95 -21.16
CA ALA A 257 -26.99 -3.40 -21.39
C ALA A 257 -25.68 -3.73 -22.11
N GLN A 258 -24.93 -4.68 -21.56
CA GLN A 258 -23.64 -5.10 -22.10
C GLN A 258 -23.81 -6.27 -23.07
N GLY A 259 -22.94 -6.32 -24.09
CA GLY A 259 -22.83 -7.47 -24.99
C GLY A 259 -22.06 -8.62 -24.34
N GLN A 260 -21.76 -9.63 -25.14
CA GLN A 260 -21.02 -10.82 -24.70
C GLN A 260 -19.83 -11.08 -25.61
N VAL A 261 -18.68 -11.46 -25.02
CA VAL A 261 -17.54 -12.00 -25.76
C VAL A 261 -17.58 -13.54 -25.62
N ARG A 262 -17.55 -14.25 -26.76
CA ARG A 262 -17.64 -15.70 -26.82
C ARG A 262 -16.40 -16.28 -27.47
N SER A 263 -15.81 -17.29 -26.85
CA SER A 263 -14.78 -18.10 -27.50
C SER A 263 -15.45 -19.13 -28.42
N VAL A 264 -15.14 -19.07 -29.71
CA VAL A 264 -15.70 -19.94 -30.74
C VAL A 264 -14.58 -20.72 -31.40
N SER A 265 -14.75 -22.05 -31.48
CA SER A 265 -13.87 -22.93 -32.26
C SER A 265 -14.47 -23.16 -33.64
N TYR A 266 -13.63 -23.03 -34.68
CA TYR A 266 -14.03 -23.29 -36.04
C TYR A 266 -12.93 -24.05 -36.82
N TYR A 267 -13.32 -24.80 -37.83
CA TYR A 267 -12.38 -25.48 -38.71
C TYR A 267 -11.92 -24.55 -39.82
N ALA A 268 -10.64 -24.21 -39.84
CA ALA A 268 -10.01 -23.39 -40.87
C ALA A 268 -9.60 -24.29 -42.04
N ALA A 269 -10.41 -24.39 -43.11
CA ALA A 269 -10.17 -25.26 -44.24
C ALA A 269 -8.85 -24.98 -44.93
N SER A 270 -8.47 -23.69 -45.06
CA SER A 270 -7.21 -23.27 -45.66
C SER A 270 -5.95 -23.72 -44.90
N GLN A 271 -6.11 -24.07 -43.57
CA GLN A 271 -5.02 -24.51 -42.74
C GLN A 271 -5.15 -25.97 -42.31
N GLY A 272 -6.27 -26.63 -42.64
CA GLY A 272 -6.56 -28.02 -42.28
C GLY A 272 -6.65 -28.30 -40.77
N LYS A 273 -7.02 -27.30 -39.95
CA LYS A 273 -7.05 -27.43 -38.48
C LYS A 273 -8.11 -26.56 -37.82
N PHE A 274 -8.47 -26.91 -36.57
CA PHE A 274 -9.32 -26.08 -35.75
C PHE A 274 -8.57 -24.83 -35.25
N ARG A 275 -9.28 -23.72 -35.24
CA ARG A 275 -8.84 -22.41 -34.75
C ARG A 275 -9.86 -21.88 -33.78
N ARG A 276 -9.49 -20.87 -33.01
CA ARG A 276 -10.39 -20.12 -32.12
C ARG A 276 -10.54 -18.68 -32.60
N ALA A 277 -11.66 -18.09 -32.25
CA ALA A 277 -11.92 -16.67 -32.41
C ALA A 277 -12.71 -16.16 -31.21
N MET A 278 -12.46 -14.92 -30.83
CA MET A 278 -13.32 -14.22 -29.86
C MET A 278 -14.37 -13.44 -30.64
N VAL A 279 -15.65 -13.66 -30.34
CA VAL A 279 -16.77 -13.05 -31.05
C VAL A 279 -17.59 -12.22 -30.07
N TYR A 280 -17.56 -10.89 -30.26
CA TYR A 280 -18.46 -10.00 -29.53
C TYR A 280 -19.86 -10.02 -30.18
N THR A 281 -20.88 -10.15 -29.34
CA THR A 281 -22.30 -10.03 -29.75
C THR A 281 -22.97 -8.95 -28.92
N PRO A 282 -23.75 -8.01 -29.56
CA PRO A 282 -24.50 -6.98 -28.83
C PRO A 282 -25.50 -7.54 -27.82
N ALA A 283 -25.91 -6.73 -26.85
CA ALA A 283 -26.82 -7.16 -25.77
C ALA A 283 -28.14 -7.78 -26.26
N GLU A 284 -28.69 -7.27 -27.37
CA GLU A 284 -29.96 -7.76 -27.94
C GLU A 284 -29.80 -8.92 -28.93
N TYR A 285 -28.59 -9.43 -29.12
CA TYR A 285 -28.31 -10.46 -30.14
C TYR A 285 -29.18 -11.71 -29.99
N GLU A 286 -29.34 -12.19 -28.74
CA GLU A 286 -30.12 -13.40 -28.48
C GLU A 286 -31.63 -13.15 -28.48
N THR A 287 -32.06 -11.93 -28.18
CA THR A 287 -33.48 -11.57 -28.09
C THR A 287 -34.07 -11.09 -29.42
N ASN A 288 -33.25 -10.85 -30.41
CA ASN A 288 -33.67 -10.40 -31.73
C ASN A 288 -33.03 -11.21 -32.87
N PRO A 289 -33.42 -12.46 -33.05
CA PRO A 289 -32.78 -13.40 -33.99
C PRO A 289 -32.92 -13.02 -35.48
N THR A 290 -33.85 -12.12 -35.81
CA THR A 290 -34.06 -11.64 -37.18
C THR A 290 -33.18 -10.41 -37.55
N LYS A 291 -32.65 -9.74 -36.55
CA LYS A 291 -31.80 -8.58 -36.76
C LYS A 291 -30.45 -9.00 -37.37
N ARG A 292 -30.01 -8.25 -38.39
CA ARG A 292 -28.68 -8.40 -38.98
C ARG A 292 -27.77 -7.29 -38.49
N TYR A 293 -26.52 -7.66 -38.20
CA TYR A 293 -25.51 -6.75 -37.68
C TYR A 293 -24.37 -6.62 -38.69
N PRO A 294 -23.75 -5.45 -38.81
CA PRO A 294 -22.49 -5.33 -39.50
C PRO A 294 -21.41 -6.15 -38.76
N VAL A 295 -20.47 -6.70 -39.50
CA VAL A 295 -19.38 -7.51 -38.93
C VAL A 295 -18.07 -6.78 -39.11
N LEU A 296 -17.35 -6.60 -38.02
CA LEU A 296 -15.98 -6.10 -37.99
C LEU A 296 -15.02 -7.26 -37.69
N TYR A 297 -14.05 -7.48 -38.56
CA TYR A 297 -12.99 -8.46 -38.35
C TYR A 297 -11.76 -7.73 -37.82
N LEU A 298 -11.33 -8.09 -36.59
CA LEU A 298 -10.14 -7.55 -35.96
C LEU A 298 -9.05 -8.62 -35.94
N GLN A 299 -7.89 -8.28 -36.48
CA GLN A 299 -6.70 -9.12 -36.44
C GLN A 299 -5.79 -8.62 -35.33
N HIS A 300 -5.33 -9.52 -34.46
CA HIS A 300 -4.34 -9.21 -33.42
C HIS A 300 -2.97 -8.87 -34.01
N GLY A 301 -2.11 -8.22 -33.22
CA GLY A 301 -0.73 -7.91 -33.59
C GLY A 301 0.19 -9.12 -33.61
N MET A 302 1.41 -8.91 -34.14
CA MET A 302 2.45 -9.94 -34.06
C MET A 302 2.84 -10.19 -32.61
N GLY A 303 2.86 -11.47 -32.20
CA GLY A 303 3.18 -11.85 -30.83
C GLY A 303 1.99 -11.93 -29.89
N GLU A 304 0.78 -11.67 -30.38
CA GLU A 304 -0.49 -11.81 -29.66
C GLU A 304 -1.30 -13.00 -30.18
N ASP A 305 -2.47 -13.24 -29.61
CA ASP A 305 -3.41 -14.26 -30.02
C ASP A 305 -4.84 -13.70 -30.14
N GLU A 306 -5.82 -14.57 -30.33
CA GLU A 306 -7.23 -14.19 -30.49
C GLU A 306 -7.82 -13.44 -29.29
N THR A 307 -7.15 -13.38 -28.14
CA THR A 307 -7.66 -12.72 -26.94
C THR A 307 -7.27 -11.24 -26.86
N GLY A 308 -6.28 -10.78 -27.66
CA GLY A 308 -5.70 -9.44 -27.55
C GLY A 308 -6.73 -8.32 -27.53
N TRP A 309 -7.70 -8.32 -28.46
CA TRP A 309 -8.73 -7.28 -28.54
C TRP A 309 -9.86 -7.40 -27.50
N SER A 310 -9.92 -8.48 -26.73
CA SER A 310 -11.00 -8.71 -25.78
C SER A 310 -10.57 -8.69 -24.32
N HIS A 311 -9.25 -8.69 -24.04
CA HIS A 311 -8.71 -8.73 -22.69
C HIS A 311 -7.92 -7.46 -22.33
N GLN A 312 -7.45 -6.70 -23.31
CA GLN A 312 -6.68 -5.47 -23.07
C GLN A 312 -7.61 -4.26 -22.98
N GLY A 313 -7.33 -3.35 -22.03
CA GLY A 313 -8.05 -2.08 -21.93
C GLY A 313 -9.51 -2.18 -21.44
N LEU A 314 -9.80 -3.12 -20.56
CA LEU A 314 -11.15 -3.29 -19.99
C LEU A 314 -11.17 -3.00 -18.48
#